data_6b5b14cd44a66d13bff80690eef9f10d
#
_entry.id   6b5b14cd44a66d13bff80690eef9f10d
#
_cell.length_a   1.000
_cell.length_b   1.000
_cell.length_c   1.000
_cell.angle_alpha   90.00
_cell.angle_beta   90.00
_cell.angle_gamma   90.00
#
_symmetry.space_group_name_H-M   'P 1'
#
loop_
_entity.id
_entity.type
_entity.pdbx_description
1 polymer ?
#
loop_
_entity_poly.entity_id
_entity_poly.type
_entity_poly.pdbx_seq_one_letter_code
_entity_poly.pdbx_strand_id
1 'polypeptide(L)'
;EMRYLGQNYELELPLKIDTFNNANIEAIWTSFHKTHNARFGFSTPGEIIEIVNFTVTAVARTAKPALTKLKGSTAKPKPREKRKVWFIGGAQEVPVYDRATLLAGQSIKGPALIEESASVTVLEPGYRLKMHAQGHMLIDQGK
;
A
#
# COMPACT_ATOMS: atom_id res chain seq x y z
N GLU A 1 -0.10 -24.65 -12.18
CA GLU A 1 0.51 -24.32 -13.48
C GLU A 1 0.28 -25.44 -14.47
N MET A 2 -0.20 -25.07 -15.64
CA MET A 2 -0.65 -26.03 -16.65
C MET A 2 -0.18 -25.57 -18.03
N ARG A 3 0.01 -26.54 -18.94
CA ARG A 3 0.36 -26.28 -20.34
C ARG A 3 -0.21 -27.37 -21.26
N TYR A 4 -0.26 -27.12 -22.56
CA TYR A 4 -0.42 -28.21 -23.52
C TYR A 4 0.89 -29.00 -23.62
N LEU A 5 0.78 -30.28 -23.85
CA LEU A 5 1.95 -31.17 -24.02
C LEU A 5 2.90 -30.59 -25.08
N GLY A 6 4.16 -30.50 -24.73
CA GLY A 6 5.22 -29.95 -25.62
C GLY A 6 5.36 -28.44 -25.64
N GLN A 7 4.55 -27.66 -24.93
CA GLN A 7 4.78 -26.24 -24.75
C GLN A 7 5.86 -25.95 -23.69
N ASN A 8 6.64 -24.90 -23.89
CA ASN A 8 7.73 -24.51 -22.99
C ASN A 8 7.34 -23.40 -22.00
N TYR A 9 6.05 -23.06 -21.93
CA TYR A 9 5.53 -22.09 -20.98
C TYR A 9 4.28 -22.61 -20.28
N GLU A 10 4.16 -22.33 -19.02
CA GLU A 10 3.04 -22.70 -18.18
C GLU A 10 2.11 -21.50 -17.99
N LEU A 11 0.84 -21.82 -17.77
CA LEU A 11 -0.20 -20.88 -17.43
C LEU A 11 -0.70 -21.16 -16.00
N GLU A 12 -0.58 -20.19 -15.11
CA GLU A 12 -1.14 -20.29 -13.77
C GLU A 12 -2.68 -20.24 -13.85
N LEU A 13 -3.33 -21.26 -13.31
CA LEU A 13 -4.78 -21.37 -13.23
C LEU A 13 -5.22 -21.46 -11.76
N PRO A 14 -5.86 -20.42 -11.21
CA PRO A 14 -6.41 -20.46 -9.86
C PRO A 14 -7.55 -21.49 -9.77
N LEU A 15 -7.38 -22.50 -8.96
CA LEU A 15 -8.39 -23.53 -8.71
C LEU A 15 -9.24 -23.13 -7.49
N LYS A 16 -10.56 -23.20 -7.66
CA LYS A 16 -11.54 -23.00 -6.58
C LYS A 16 -12.20 -24.35 -6.25
N ILE A 17 -11.37 -25.29 -5.81
CA ILE A 17 -11.81 -26.64 -5.48
C ILE A 17 -11.23 -27.04 -4.13
N ASP A 18 -12.01 -27.77 -3.35
CA ASP A 18 -11.56 -28.33 -2.06
C ASP A 18 -10.84 -29.67 -2.24
N THR A 19 -11.18 -30.39 -3.31
CA THR A 19 -10.63 -31.71 -3.60
C THR A 19 -10.48 -31.88 -5.11
N PHE A 20 -9.33 -32.38 -5.54
CA PHE A 20 -9.07 -32.75 -6.93
C PHE A 20 -9.60 -34.16 -7.19
N ASN A 21 -10.56 -34.30 -8.10
CA ASN A 21 -11.19 -35.58 -8.45
C ASN A 21 -11.71 -35.57 -9.89
N ASN A 22 -12.14 -36.76 -10.37
CA ASN A 22 -12.63 -36.91 -11.72
C ASN A 22 -13.88 -36.07 -12.05
N ALA A 23 -14.67 -35.69 -11.07
CA ALA A 23 -15.88 -34.89 -11.29
C ALA A 23 -15.59 -33.42 -11.62
N ASN A 24 -14.45 -32.89 -11.22
CA ASN A 24 -14.09 -31.51 -11.46
C ASN A 24 -12.97 -31.30 -12.49
N ILE A 25 -12.38 -32.41 -13.00
CA ILE A 25 -11.28 -32.33 -13.96
C ILE A 25 -11.69 -31.65 -15.27
N GLU A 26 -12.87 -31.98 -15.80
CA GLU A 26 -13.40 -31.42 -17.05
C GLU A 26 -13.63 -29.89 -16.92
N ALA A 27 -14.08 -29.43 -15.76
CA ALA A 27 -14.22 -27.99 -15.49
C ALA A 27 -12.87 -27.29 -15.44
N ILE A 28 -11.83 -27.97 -14.95
CA ILE A 28 -10.46 -27.46 -14.93
C ILE A 28 -9.93 -27.35 -16.36
N TRP A 29 -10.08 -28.37 -17.19
CA TRP A 29 -9.67 -28.32 -18.60
C TRP A 29 -10.39 -27.22 -19.37
N THR A 30 -11.70 -27.10 -19.19
CA THR A 30 -12.48 -26.01 -19.81
C THR A 30 -11.96 -24.63 -19.37
N SER A 31 -11.67 -24.48 -18.09
CA SER A 31 -11.13 -23.22 -17.55
C SER A 31 -9.73 -22.94 -18.10
N PHE A 32 -8.88 -23.96 -18.25
CA PHE A 32 -7.57 -23.82 -18.87
C PHE A 32 -7.68 -23.35 -20.32
N HIS A 33 -8.49 -24.01 -21.16
CA HIS A 33 -8.69 -23.61 -22.55
C HIS A 33 -9.16 -22.16 -22.67
N LYS A 34 -10.11 -21.74 -21.82
CA LYS A 34 -10.61 -20.38 -21.78
C LYS A 34 -9.51 -19.36 -21.41
N THR A 35 -8.73 -19.69 -20.39
CA THR A 35 -7.65 -18.81 -19.92
C THR A 35 -6.53 -18.74 -20.94
N HIS A 36 -6.18 -19.87 -21.56
CA HIS A 36 -5.18 -19.94 -22.62
C HIS A 36 -5.59 -19.09 -23.83
N ASN A 37 -6.85 -19.23 -24.28
CA ASN A 37 -7.36 -18.42 -25.37
C ASN A 37 -7.38 -16.92 -25.05
N ALA A 38 -7.74 -16.55 -23.84
CA ALA A 38 -7.73 -15.16 -23.40
C ALA A 38 -6.30 -14.55 -23.34
N ARG A 39 -5.29 -15.39 -23.01
CA ARG A 39 -3.91 -14.95 -22.88
C ARG A 39 -3.15 -14.91 -24.21
N PHE A 40 -3.39 -15.92 -25.06
CA PHE A 40 -2.58 -16.16 -26.27
C PHE A 40 -3.38 -16.05 -27.58
N GLY A 41 -4.71 -15.84 -27.52
CA GLY A 41 -5.57 -15.70 -28.69
C GLY A 41 -6.02 -17.00 -29.33
N PHE A 42 -5.65 -18.16 -28.78
CA PHE A 42 -6.04 -19.48 -29.26
C PHE A 42 -6.16 -20.49 -28.12
N SER A 43 -6.85 -21.58 -28.39
CA SER A 43 -6.85 -22.79 -27.55
C SER A 43 -7.01 -24.02 -28.48
N THR A 44 -6.53 -25.16 -28.02
CA THR A 44 -6.52 -26.44 -28.79
C THR A 44 -7.28 -27.53 -28.00
N PRO A 45 -8.62 -27.50 -28.00
CA PRO A 45 -9.40 -28.55 -27.38
C PRO A 45 -9.07 -29.91 -28.01
N GLY A 46 -8.85 -30.90 -27.18
CA GLY A 46 -8.45 -32.26 -27.61
C GLY A 46 -6.95 -32.57 -27.49
N GLU A 47 -6.12 -31.53 -27.31
CA GLU A 47 -4.71 -31.75 -26.98
C GLU A 47 -4.54 -32.12 -25.50
N ILE A 48 -3.48 -32.91 -25.23
CA ILE A 48 -3.13 -33.31 -23.88
C ILE A 48 -2.68 -32.09 -23.07
N ILE A 49 -3.27 -31.93 -21.89
CA ILE A 49 -2.89 -30.89 -20.92
C ILE A 49 -2.05 -31.52 -19.83
N GLU A 50 -0.90 -30.93 -19.56
CA GLU A 50 -0.02 -31.30 -18.45
C GLU A 50 -0.24 -30.34 -17.27
N ILE A 51 -0.38 -30.91 -16.08
CA ILE A 51 -0.27 -30.17 -14.84
C ILE A 51 1.21 -30.25 -14.40
N VAL A 52 1.90 -29.12 -14.44
CA VAL A 52 3.34 -29.07 -14.19
C VAL A 52 3.59 -28.88 -12.69
N ASN A 53 2.86 -27.94 -12.07
CA ASN A 53 3.01 -27.62 -10.64
C ASN A 53 1.67 -27.41 -9.96
N PHE A 54 1.62 -27.74 -8.66
CA PHE A 54 0.58 -27.30 -7.75
C PHE A 54 1.17 -26.38 -6.69
N THR A 55 0.55 -25.22 -6.53
CA THR A 55 0.88 -24.28 -5.46
C THR A 55 -0.30 -24.17 -4.51
N VAL A 56 -0.06 -24.38 -3.24
CA VAL A 56 -1.07 -24.17 -2.19
C VAL A 56 -0.61 -23.05 -1.27
N THR A 57 -1.43 -22.03 -1.15
CA THR A 57 -1.19 -20.92 -0.23
C THR A 57 -2.17 -20.98 0.92
N ALA A 58 -1.66 -21.27 2.12
CA ALA A 58 -2.46 -21.21 3.35
C ALA A 58 -2.42 -19.80 3.92
N VAL A 59 -3.58 -19.17 4.07
CA VAL A 59 -3.71 -17.83 4.64
C VAL A 59 -4.40 -17.91 6.00
N ALA A 60 -3.63 -17.68 7.07
CA ALA A 60 -4.18 -17.54 8.41
C ALA A 60 -4.64 -16.09 8.62
N ARG A 61 -5.90 -15.91 9.01
CA ARG A 61 -6.43 -14.61 9.40
C ARG A 61 -6.09 -14.36 10.86
N THR A 62 -5.21 -13.41 11.12
CA THR A 62 -4.92 -12.91 12.47
C THR A 62 -5.78 -11.70 12.79
N ALA A 63 -6.07 -11.50 14.06
CA ALA A 63 -6.71 -10.27 14.53
C ALA A 63 -5.81 -9.06 14.16
N LYS A 64 -6.38 -8.07 13.50
CA LYS A 64 -5.64 -6.85 13.19
C LYS A 64 -5.49 -6.02 14.47
N PRO A 65 -4.30 -5.45 14.74
CA PRO A 65 -4.13 -4.56 15.88
C PRO A 65 -5.04 -3.33 15.73
N ALA A 66 -5.65 -2.92 16.83
CA ALA A 66 -6.39 -1.67 16.89
C ALA A 66 -5.39 -0.50 16.83
N LEU A 67 -5.56 0.39 15.86
CA LEU A 67 -4.73 1.59 15.78
C LEU A 67 -5.19 2.58 16.86
N THR A 68 -4.26 3.00 17.70
CA THR A 68 -4.50 4.05 18.72
C THR A 68 -4.81 5.36 18.03
N LYS A 69 -5.87 6.04 18.49
CA LYS A 69 -6.23 7.37 17.98
C LYS A 69 -5.62 8.44 18.88
N LEU A 70 -5.05 9.46 18.27
CA LEU A 70 -4.63 10.67 18.96
C LEU A 70 -5.84 11.43 19.50
N LYS A 71 -5.68 12.08 20.62
CA LYS A 71 -6.65 13.04 21.16
C LYS A 71 -6.85 14.17 20.14
N GLY A 72 -8.10 14.54 19.88
CA GLY A 72 -8.45 15.65 18.97
C GLY A 72 -8.19 17.02 19.60
N SER A 73 -7.84 17.99 18.76
CA SER A 73 -7.74 19.41 19.14
C SER A 73 -7.92 20.30 17.92
N THR A 74 -8.66 21.39 18.10
CA THR A 74 -8.80 22.49 17.13
C THR A 74 -7.86 23.66 17.44
N ALA A 75 -7.18 23.62 18.59
CA ALA A 75 -6.23 24.65 19.00
C ALA A 75 -4.99 24.64 18.09
N LYS A 76 -4.44 25.83 17.81
CA LYS A 76 -3.17 25.91 17.07
C LYS A 76 -2.05 25.27 17.90
N PRO A 77 -1.20 24.43 17.30
CA PRO A 77 -0.05 23.86 17.99
C PRO A 77 0.95 24.98 18.37
N LYS A 78 1.59 24.81 19.52
CA LYS A 78 2.62 25.76 19.98
C LYS A 78 3.98 25.27 19.53
N PRO A 79 4.81 26.09 18.86
CA PRO A 79 6.16 25.73 18.55
C PRO A 79 7.00 25.64 19.84
N ARG A 80 7.97 24.74 19.87
CA ARG A 80 8.93 24.59 20.96
C ARG A 80 9.96 25.71 20.93
N GLU A 81 10.42 26.09 19.74
CA GLU A 81 11.43 27.10 19.48
C GLU A 81 11.30 27.67 18.07
N LYS A 82 12.15 28.63 17.73
CA LYS A 82 12.37 29.07 16.36
C LYS A 82 13.82 28.80 15.97
N ARG A 83 14.03 28.48 14.68
CA ARG A 83 15.36 28.14 14.15
C ARG A 83 15.57 28.76 12.78
N LYS A 84 16.79 29.22 12.52
CA LYS A 84 17.20 29.71 11.21
C LYS A 84 17.48 28.52 10.29
N VAL A 85 16.76 28.42 9.18
CA VAL A 85 16.84 27.36 8.18
C VAL A 85 17.04 27.95 6.79
N TRP A 86 17.83 27.27 5.96
CA TRP A 86 18.07 27.67 4.58
C TRP A 86 17.14 26.92 3.65
N PHE A 87 16.33 27.65 2.89
CA PHE A 87 15.48 27.13 1.80
C PHE A 87 15.98 27.64 0.44
N ILE A 88 15.40 27.16 -0.64
CA ILE A 88 15.59 27.77 -1.96
C ILE A 88 15.02 29.19 -1.88
N GLY A 89 15.88 30.19 -1.96
CA GLY A 89 15.50 31.61 -1.78
C GLY A 89 16.05 32.26 -0.51
N GLY A 90 16.81 31.53 0.31
CA GLY A 90 17.57 32.07 1.41
C GLY A 90 17.21 31.56 2.80
N ALA A 91 17.84 32.16 3.80
CA ALA A 91 17.64 31.80 5.19
C ALA A 91 16.35 32.41 5.74
N GLN A 92 15.58 31.63 6.45
CA GLN A 92 14.35 32.03 7.12
C GLN A 92 14.34 31.56 8.58
N GLU A 93 13.78 32.32 9.48
CA GLU A 93 13.49 31.86 10.84
C GLU A 93 12.14 31.15 10.87
N VAL A 94 12.14 29.87 11.20
CA VAL A 94 10.96 29.03 11.16
C VAL A 94 10.63 28.41 12.52
N PRO A 95 9.35 28.17 12.82
CA PRO A 95 8.94 27.50 14.04
C PRO A 95 9.32 26.00 13.98
N VAL A 96 9.76 25.47 15.12
CA VAL A 96 10.06 24.05 15.33
C VAL A 96 9.03 23.45 16.29
N TYR A 97 8.39 22.39 15.86
CA TYR A 97 7.38 21.66 16.62
C TYR A 97 7.91 20.30 17.04
N ASP A 98 7.55 19.87 18.23
CA ASP A 98 7.75 18.49 18.66
C ASP A 98 6.56 17.65 18.19
N ARG A 99 6.86 16.62 17.39
CA ARG A 99 5.87 15.70 16.83
C ARG A 99 5.02 15.01 17.91
N ALA A 100 5.63 14.69 19.06
CA ALA A 100 4.94 13.99 20.15
C ALA A 100 3.86 14.83 20.82
N THR A 101 3.92 16.17 20.68
CA THR A 101 2.94 17.10 21.26
C THR A 101 1.78 17.43 20.32
N LEU A 102 1.87 17.03 19.04
CA LEU A 102 0.84 17.31 18.05
C LEU A 102 -0.38 16.41 18.23
N LEU A 103 -1.56 17.03 18.18
CA LEU A 103 -2.85 16.38 18.37
C LEU A 103 -3.63 16.25 17.05
N ALA A 104 -4.55 15.31 16.98
CA ALA A 104 -5.39 15.10 15.80
C ALA A 104 -6.21 16.37 15.45
N GLY A 105 -6.28 16.68 14.16
CA GLY A 105 -6.98 17.85 13.65
C GLY A 105 -6.16 19.15 13.63
N GLN A 106 -5.05 19.21 14.35
CA GLN A 106 -4.16 20.38 14.30
C GLN A 106 -3.53 20.54 12.94
N SER A 107 -3.26 21.79 12.55
CA SER A 107 -2.67 22.13 11.26
C SER A 107 -1.54 23.14 11.45
N ILE A 108 -0.47 22.96 10.66
CA ILE A 108 0.71 23.84 10.62
C ILE A 108 0.87 24.31 9.18
N LYS A 109 1.12 25.61 8.99
CA LYS A 109 1.53 26.16 7.68
C LYS A 109 3.04 26.24 7.62
N GLY A 110 3.61 25.84 6.48
CA GLY A 110 5.04 26.05 6.21
C GLY A 110 5.39 27.53 5.93
N PRO A 111 6.66 27.87 6.09
CA PRO A 111 7.75 26.96 6.43
C PRO A 111 7.81 26.62 7.92
N ALA A 112 8.13 25.35 8.25
CA ALA A 112 8.24 24.85 9.62
C ALA A 112 9.10 23.59 9.69
N LEU A 113 9.59 23.24 10.87
CA LEU A 113 10.22 21.95 11.16
C LEU A 113 9.36 21.18 12.18
N ILE A 114 9.19 19.90 11.95
CA ILE A 114 8.55 18.96 12.89
C ILE A 114 9.60 17.91 13.26
N GLU A 115 10.06 17.96 14.50
CA GLU A 115 11.08 17.04 15.00
C GLU A 115 10.48 15.82 15.71
N GLU A 116 11.12 14.71 15.50
CA GLU A 116 10.93 13.43 16.19
C GLU A 116 12.26 12.99 16.82
N SER A 117 12.26 11.92 17.59
CA SER A 117 13.48 11.41 18.24
C SER A 117 14.59 11.01 17.27
N ALA A 118 14.26 10.60 16.05
CA ALA A 118 15.22 10.10 15.06
C ALA A 118 15.05 10.73 13.66
N SER A 119 14.14 11.66 13.49
CA SER A 119 13.87 12.30 12.19
C SER A 119 13.36 13.72 12.32
N VAL A 120 13.42 14.46 11.21
CA VAL A 120 12.86 15.81 11.08
C VAL A 120 12.06 15.86 9.78
N THR A 121 10.80 16.29 9.87
CA THR A 121 10.01 16.64 8.70
C THR A 121 10.15 18.11 8.42
N VAL A 122 10.64 18.44 7.22
CA VAL A 122 10.73 19.81 6.73
C VAL A 122 9.44 20.15 5.99
N LEU A 123 8.69 21.11 6.49
CA LEU A 123 7.50 21.64 5.83
C LEU A 123 7.92 22.89 5.07
N GLU A 124 7.97 22.81 3.76
CA GLU A 124 8.42 23.91 2.90
C GLU A 124 7.41 25.06 2.82
N PRO A 125 7.84 26.25 2.39
CA PRO A 125 6.93 27.36 2.08
C PRO A 125 5.84 26.94 1.09
N GLY A 126 4.59 27.35 1.36
CA GLY A 126 3.43 27.00 0.51
C GLY A 126 2.79 25.66 0.83
N TYR A 127 3.39 24.84 1.70
CA TYR A 127 2.80 23.58 2.14
C TYR A 127 2.05 23.73 3.47
N ARG A 128 1.12 22.82 3.67
CA ARG A 128 0.35 22.70 4.92
C ARG A 128 0.40 21.26 5.41
N LEU A 129 0.60 21.11 6.71
CA LEU A 129 0.50 19.85 7.42
C LEU A 129 -0.82 19.81 8.20
N LYS A 130 -1.49 18.65 8.18
CA LYS A 130 -2.64 18.35 9.06
C LYS A 130 -2.41 17.00 9.74
N MET A 131 -2.62 16.99 11.05
CA MET A 131 -2.53 15.76 11.85
C MET A 131 -3.78 14.91 11.71
N HIS A 132 -3.62 13.69 11.22
CA HIS A 132 -4.70 12.69 11.16
C HIS A 132 -4.99 12.06 12.52
N ALA A 133 -6.20 11.56 12.71
CA ALA A 133 -6.60 10.90 13.97
C ALA A 133 -5.72 9.69 14.34
N GLN A 134 -5.19 8.99 13.37
CA GLN A 134 -4.27 7.85 13.57
C GLN A 134 -2.80 8.26 13.67
N GLY A 135 -2.53 9.54 13.78
CA GLY A 135 -1.17 10.04 13.98
C GLY A 135 -0.37 10.27 12.69
N HIS A 136 -0.92 10.12 11.51
CA HIS A 136 -0.23 10.47 10.27
C HIS A 136 -0.16 11.99 10.08
N MET A 137 0.95 12.46 9.55
CA MET A 137 1.10 13.83 9.05
C MET A 137 0.69 13.85 7.57
N LEU A 138 -0.43 14.48 7.25
CA LEU A 138 -0.88 14.70 5.88
C LEU A 138 -0.34 16.06 5.43
N ILE A 139 0.48 16.04 4.38
CA ILE A 139 1.11 17.26 3.86
C ILE A 139 0.60 17.49 2.43
N ASP A 140 0.06 18.66 2.19
CA ASP A 140 -0.43 19.11 0.89
C ASP A 140 0.07 20.51 0.53
N GLN A 141 0.01 20.87 -0.73
CA GLN A 141 0.19 22.25 -1.14
C GLN A 141 -1.02 23.06 -0.66
N GLY A 142 -0.77 24.05 0.19
CA GLY A 142 -1.79 24.98 0.61
C GLY A 142 -2.31 25.79 -0.60
N LYS A 143 -3.57 25.62 -0.92
CA LYS A 143 -4.28 26.52 -1.83
C LYS A 143 -4.55 27.86 -1.16
#